data_d664afcfe58c99a1875b882f0626f125
#
_entry.id   d664afcfe58c99a1875b882f0626f125
#
_cell.length_a   1.000
_cell.length_b   1.000
_cell.length_c   1.000
_cell.angle_alpha   90.00
_cell.angle_beta   90.00
_cell.angle_gamma   90.00
#
_symmetry.space_group_name_H-M   'P 1'
#
loop_
_entity.id
_entity.type
_entity.pdbx_description
1 polymer ?
#
loop_
_entity_poly.entity_id
_entity_poly.type
_entity_poly.pdbx_seq_one_letter_code
_entity_poly.pdbx_strand_id
1 'polypeptide(L)' 'MTESEKKAASVIFQALSTDNLEQAKAVLDSQPLFKLDYLNLIDEKTFADAHPSTENKRLIIAGWVNQVRLIDNKAIGGR' A
#
# COMPACT_ATOMS: atom_id res chain seq x y z
N MET A 1 9.34 -18.21 -2.77
CA MET A 1 9.06 -17.61 -1.44
C MET A 1 8.61 -18.68 -0.46
N THR A 2 9.04 -18.53 0.79
CA THR A 2 8.59 -19.40 1.87
C THR A 2 7.16 -19.08 2.27
N GLU A 3 6.55 -19.95 3.08
CA GLU A 3 5.21 -19.69 3.61
C GLU A 3 5.16 -18.38 4.39
N SER A 4 6.16 -18.12 5.23
CA SER A 4 6.22 -16.89 6.01
C SER A 4 6.33 -15.67 5.11
N GLU A 5 7.10 -15.78 4.04
CA GLU A 5 7.24 -14.68 3.09
C GLU A 5 5.95 -14.42 2.34
N LYS A 6 5.23 -15.48 1.99
CA LYS A 6 3.94 -15.32 1.33
C LYS A 6 2.93 -14.63 2.23
N LYS A 7 2.92 -15.00 3.51
CA LYS A 7 2.04 -14.32 4.48
C LYS A 7 2.42 -12.86 4.62
N ALA A 8 3.72 -12.57 4.70
CA ALA A 8 4.17 -11.20 4.80
C ALA A 8 3.81 -10.40 3.55
N ALA A 9 3.94 -11.00 2.38
CA ALA A 9 3.60 -10.33 1.13
C ALA A 9 2.11 -10.03 1.04
N SER A 10 1.26 -10.89 1.60
CA SER A 10 -0.19 -10.67 1.56
C SER A 10 -0.63 -9.44 2.34
N VAL A 11 0.22 -8.90 3.21
CA VAL A 11 -0.11 -7.72 3.98
C VAL A 11 -0.35 -6.51 3.07
N ILE A 12 0.34 -6.46 1.93
CA ILE A 12 0.12 -5.38 0.96
C ILE A 12 -1.33 -5.41 0.47
N PHE A 13 -1.81 -6.60 0.14
CA PHE A 13 -3.18 -6.75 -0.32
C PHE A 13 -4.18 -6.35 0.75
N GLN A 14 -3.93 -6.74 2.00
CA GLN A 14 -4.78 -6.35 3.12
C GLN A 14 -4.75 -4.83 3.33
N ALA A 15 -3.58 -4.21 3.24
CA ALA A 15 -3.46 -2.77 3.39
C ALA A 15 -4.22 -2.03 2.30
N LEU A 16 -4.13 -2.51 1.07
CA LEU A 16 -4.84 -1.89 -0.05
C LEU A 16 -6.35 -1.96 0.12
N SER A 17 -6.84 -3.01 0.77
CA SER A 17 -8.28 -3.17 0.95
C SER A 17 -8.87 -2.21 1.98
N THR A 18 -8.05 -1.52 2.77
CA THR A 18 -8.54 -0.59 3.77
C THR A 18 -9.04 0.72 3.18
N ASP A 19 -8.57 1.09 1.99
CA ASP A 19 -8.88 2.35 1.33
C ASP A 19 -8.56 3.58 2.17
N ASN A 20 -7.65 3.43 3.15
CA ASN A 20 -7.30 4.49 4.09
C ASN A 20 -5.81 4.43 4.39
N LEU A 21 -5.14 5.57 4.23
CA LEU A 21 -3.68 5.62 4.37
C LEU A 21 -3.22 5.22 5.79
N GLU A 22 -3.89 5.72 6.80
CA GLU A 22 -3.53 5.43 8.18
C GLU A 22 -3.75 3.96 8.52
N GLN A 23 -4.88 3.41 8.09
CA GLN A 23 -5.17 2.00 8.34
C GLN A 23 -4.23 1.10 7.55
N ALA A 24 -3.91 1.49 6.33
CA ALA A 24 -2.95 0.74 5.52
C ALA A 24 -1.60 0.68 6.22
N LYS A 25 -1.14 1.80 6.76
CA LYS A 25 0.12 1.84 7.47
C LYS A 25 0.08 0.95 8.71
N ALA A 26 -1.03 0.98 9.44
CA ALA A 26 -1.18 0.14 10.63
C ALA A 26 -1.11 -1.35 10.27
N VAL A 27 -1.77 -1.74 9.18
CA VAL A 27 -1.72 -3.12 8.70
C VAL A 27 -0.30 -3.52 8.34
N LEU A 28 0.41 -2.65 7.60
CA LEU A 28 1.78 -2.93 7.20
C LEU A 28 2.72 -3.02 8.39
N ASP A 29 2.55 -2.13 9.36
CA ASP A 29 3.39 -2.11 10.56
C ASP A 29 3.16 -3.34 11.43
N SER A 30 2.03 -4.00 11.31
CA SER A 30 1.73 -5.20 12.08
C SER A 30 2.49 -6.42 11.60
N GLN A 31 3.10 -6.35 10.42
CA GLN A 31 3.84 -7.48 9.85
C GLN A 31 5.35 -7.25 9.98
N PRO A 32 6.02 -7.99 10.89
CA PRO A 32 7.44 -7.72 11.16
C PRO A 32 8.37 -8.05 10.00
N LEU A 33 7.96 -8.94 9.10
CA LEU A 33 8.80 -9.29 7.95
C LEU A 33 8.71 -8.30 6.80
N PHE A 34 7.70 -7.44 6.83
CA PHE A 34 7.52 -6.44 5.77
C PHE A 34 8.19 -5.14 6.16
N LYS A 35 9.09 -4.67 5.31
CA LYS A 35 9.78 -3.39 5.49
C LYS A 35 9.17 -2.39 4.54
N LEU A 36 8.45 -1.42 5.08
CA LEU A 36 7.81 -0.40 4.26
C LEU A 36 8.86 0.56 3.71
N ASP A 37 8.83 0.74 2.39
CA ASP A 37 9.71 1.67 1.70
C ASP A 37 8.95 2.92 1.28
N TYR A 38 7.76 2.75 0.73
CA TYR A 38 6.96 3.85 0.25
C TYR A 38 5.48 3.57 0.44
N LEU A 39 4.77 4.55 0.93
CA LEU A 39 3.31 4.47 1.09
C LEU A 39 2.74 5.86 0.86
N ASN A 40 1.90 6.02 -0.14
CA ASN A 40 1.29 7.30 -0.42
C ASN A 40 -0.03 7.14 -1.14
N LEU A 41 -0.85 8.17 -1.01
CA LEU A 41 -2.12 8.27 -1.71
C LEU A 41 -2.00 9.45 -2.68
N ILE A 42 -2.08 9.15 -3.96
CA ILE A 42 -1.83 10.16 -4.99
C ILE A 42 -3.08 10.45 -5.81
N ASP A 43 -3.05 11.59 -6.48
CA ASP A 43 -4.05 11.96 -7.46
C ASP A 43 -3.69 11.30 -8.79
N GLU A 44 -4.59 10.49 -9.33
CA GLU A 44 -4.31 9.75 -10.56
C GLU A 44 -4.02 10.66 -11.76
N LYS A 45 -4.55 11.87 -11.75
CA LYS A 45 -4.37 12.78 -12.90
C LYS A 45 -3.02 13.45 -12.89
N THR A 46 -2.56 13.88 -11.72
CA THR A 46 -1.34 14.69 -11.61
C THR A 46 -0.17 13.93 -11.02
N PHE A 47 -0.43 12.78 -10.39
CA PHE A 47 0.55 11.98 -9.64
C PHE A 47 1.14 12.75 -8.46
N ALA A 48 0.50 13.85 -8.07
CA ALA A 48 0.86 14.56 -6.85
C ALA A 48 0.09 13.96 -5.67
N ASP A 49 0.45 14.37 -4.46
CA ASP A 49 -0.25 13.91 -3.27
C ASP A 49 -1.73 14.24 -3.37
N ALA A 50 -2.57 13.30 -2.96
CA ALA A 50 -4.00 13.48 -3.01
C ALA A 50 -4.47 14.48 -1.96
N HIS A 51 -5.45 15.27 -2.33
CA HIS A 51 -6.15 16.16 -1.40
C HIS A 51 -7.45 15.52 -0.95
N PRO A 52 -8.03 15.98 0.15
CA PRO A 52 -9.34 15.45 0.57
C PRO A 52 -10.41 15.56 -0.50
N SER A 53 -10.31 16.55 -1.38
CA SER A 53 -11.28 16.75 -2.46
C SER A 53 -10.95 16.00 -3.73
N THR A 54 -9.83 15.28 -3.77
CA THR A 54 -9.44 14.53 -4.98
C THR A 54 -10.44 13.41 -5.21
N GLU A 55 -10.97 13.34 -6.43
CA GLU A 55 -11.95 12.32 -6.79
C GLU A 55 -11.32 10.99 -7.12
N ASN A 56 -10.27 11.01 -7.93
CA ASN A 56 -9.61 9.79 -8.39
C ASN A 56 -8.26 9.67 -7.70
N LYS A 57 -8.17 8.76 -6.74
CA LYS A 57 -6.97 8.56 -5.95
C LYS A 57 -6.41 7.17 -6.21
N ARG A 58 -5.12 7.02 -5.97
CA ARG A 58 -4.46 5.72 -6.06
C ARG A 58 -3.55 5.54 -4.86
N LEU A 59 -3.76 4.44 -4.16
CA LEU A 59 -2.92 4.07 -3.02
C LEU A 59 -1.75 3.23 -3.55
N ILE A 60 -0.54 3.67 -3.26
CA ILE A 60 0.67 2.99 -3.73
C ILE A 60 1.47 2.52 -2.53
N ILE A 61 1.87 1.26 -2.55
CA ILE A 61 2.66 0.65 -1.48
C ILE A 61 3.88 -0.01 -2.12
N ALA A 62 5.05 0.27 -1.57
CA ALA A 62 6.28 -0.41 -1.95
C ALA A 62 7.04 -0.79 -0.71
N GLY A 63 7.63 -1.97 -0.72
CA GLY A 63 8.39 -2.43 0.43
C GLY A 63 9.14 -3.71 0.13
N TRP A 64 9.70 -4.30 1.17
CA TRP A 64 10.54 -5.47 1.05
C TRP A 64 10.07 -6.56 2.01
N VAL A 65 10.08 -7.78 1.52
CA VAL A 65 9.97 -8.97 2.36
C VAL A 65 11.27 -9.72 2.17
N ASN A 66 12.15 -9.65 3.16
CA ASN A 66 13.52 -10.12 3.04
C ASN A 66 14.21 -9.42 1.87
N GLN A 67 14.60 -10.14 0.83
CA GLN A 67 15.29 -9.55 -0.31
C GLN A 67 14.37 -9.34 -1.51
N VAL A 68 13.09 -9.59 -1.34
CA VAL A 68 12.12 -9.47 -2.43
C VAL A 68 11.43 -8.11 -2.35
N ARG A 69 11.57 -7.31 -3.40
CA ARG A 69 10.88 -6.03 -3.46
C ARG A 69 9.48 -6.21 -4.02
N LEU A 70 8.52 -5.64 -3.32
CA LEU A 70 7.12 -5.74 -3.68
C LEU A 70 6.55 -4.35 -3.89
N ILE A 71 5.81 -4.16 -4.98
CA ILE A 71 5.15 -2.90 -5.28
C ILE A 71 3.74 -3.23 -5.75
N ASP A 72 2.76 -2.53 -5.18
CA ASP A 72 1.38 -2.71 -5.60
C ASP A 72 0.62 -1.39 -5.44
N ASN A 73 -0.53 -1.33 -6.07
CA ASN A 73 -1.34 -0.13 -6.00
C ASN A 73 -2.81 -0.47 -6.26
N LYS A 74 -3.69 0.45 -5.87
CA LYS A 74 -5.12 0.27 -6.03
C LYS A 74 -5.78 1.61 -6.23
N ALA A 75 -6.67 1.71 -7.20
CA ALA A 75 -7.48 2.90 -7.39
C ALA A 75 -8.52 2.98 -6.26
N ILE A 76 -8.67 4.16 -5.69
CA ILE A 76 -9.57 4.40 -4.57
C ILE A 76 -10.51 5.54 -4.90
N GLY A 77 -11.76 5.35 -4.56
CA GLY A 77 -12.77 6.36 -4.81
C GLY A 77 -13.04 6.49 -6.28
N GLY A 78 -13.43 7.65 -6.67
CA GLY A 78 -13.78 7.90 -8.04
C GLY A 78 -14.92 7.03 -8.51
N ARG A 79 -15.74 7.30 -9.03
CA ARG A 79 -16.80 6.48 -9.46
C ARG A 79 -17.17 6.87 -10.82
#